data_4a788e1a3e18e7cba7d38bdbe084e521
#
_entry.id   4a788e1a3e18e7cba7d38bdbe084e521
#
_cell.length_a   1.000
_cell.length_b   1.000
_cell.length_c   1.000
_cell.angle_alpha   90.00
_cell.angle_beta   90.00
_cell.angle_gamma   90.00
#
_symmetry.space_group_name_H-M   'P 1'
#
loop_
_entity.id
_entity.type
_entity.pdbx_description
1 polymer ?
#
loop_
_entity_poly.entity_id
_entity_poly.type
_entity_poly.pdbx_seq_one_letter_code
_entity_poly.pdbx_strand_id
1 'polypeptide(L)'
;MAVINRTPDSFFDQGATYQLGAALEAADRAVAEGADILDVGGVKAGPGDEVTAAEEIRRVRPLVAALRARYPGMVISVDTWRAAVAEEVAEAGADLVNDAWGGAEPELAHVAAAHDLGLVCSHASGLTPRTRPHRPAHADVLGEVRGYVTAEAARAVAAGVRPDRIIIDPAHDFGKNTWHSLELTRRTADLAATGWPVLVAASNKDFVGETLGLGVTERAEGSLAVLAVCAWEGARLFRVHDVRAAKEALAVVTKLRSTGLRTRRT
;
A
#
# COMPACT_ATOMS: atom_id res chain seq x y z
N MET A 1 5.01 2.47 6.09
CA MET A 1 5.45 1.80 4.84
C MET A 1 5.91 2.88 3.88
N ALA A 2 7.18 2.88 3.53
CA ALA A 2 7.80 3.87 2.64
C ALA A 2 7.77 3.37 1.20
N VAL A 3 7.39 4.24 0.26
CA VAL A 3 7.37 3.92 -1.18
C VAL A 3 8.79 4.03 -1.76
N ILE A 4 9.27 2.98 -2.41
CA ILE A 4 10.55 2.95 -3.15
C ILE A 4 10.27 2.50 -4.59
N ASN A 5 10.06 3.47 -5.49
CA ASN A 5 9.72 3.16 -6.87
C ASN A 5 10.95 2.91 -7.73
N ARG A 6 11.00 1.78 -8.44
CA ARG A 6 11.98 1.49 -9.50
C ARG A 6 11.37 1.58 -10.89
N THR A 7 10.71 2.71 -11.14
CA THR A 7 10.06 2.98 -12.43
C THR A 7 10.62 4.26 -13.04
N PRO A 8 10.87 4.29 -14.35
CA PRO A 8 11.40 5.50 -15.01
C PRO A 8 10.37 6.62 -15.10
N ASP A 9 9.09 6.32 -14.90
CA ASP A 9 7.92 7.16 -15.18
C ASP A 9 6.95 7.25 -14.00
N SER A 10 7.43 7.15 -12.75
CA SER A 10 6.57 7.26 -11.57
C SER A 10 5.86 8.64 -11.54
N PHE A 11 4.62 8.67 -11.05
CA PHE A 11 3.80 9.88 -11.10
C PHE A 11 4.27 10.98 -10.13
N PHE A 12 5.01 10.62 -9.08
CA PHE A 12 5.47 11.55 -8.05
C PHE A 12 6.96 11.92 -8.19
N ASP A 13 7.85 10.93 -8.27
CA ASP A 13 9.30 11.12 -8.28
C ASP A 13 9.94 11.16 -9.68
N GLN A 14 9.12 10.97 -10.73
CA GLN A 14 9.54 11.06 -12.14
C GLN A 14 10.77 10.19 -12.48
N GLY A 15 10.91 9.04 -11.83
CA GLY A 15 12.01 8.11 -12.05
C GLY A 15 13.29 8.43 -11.26
N ALA A 16 13.24 9.33 -10.29
CA ALA A 16 14.41 9.70 -9.47
C ALA A 16 15.09 8.49 -8.80
N THR A 17 14.35 7.43 -8.50
CA THR A 17 14.84 6.21 -7.85
C THR A 17 14.97 5.02 -8.81
N TYR A 18 14.93 5.23 -10.13
CA TYR A 18 15.04 4.15 -11.11
C TYR A 18 16.39 3.43 -11.05
N GLN A 19 17.49 4.15 -10.88
CA GLN A 19 18.81 3.56 -10.71
C GLN A 19 18.93 2.87 -9.35
N LEU A 20 19.61 1.71 -9.30
CA LEU A 20 19.73 0.92 -8.06
C LEU A 20 20.34 1.73 -6.91
N GLY A 21 21.41 2.51 -7.18
CA GLY A 21 22.04 3.36 -6.17
C GLY A 21 21.09 4.38 -5.59
N ALA A 22 20.35 5.11 -6.43
CA ALA A 22 19.37 6.10 -6.01
C ALA A 22 18.20 5.48 -5.21
N ALA A 23 17.77 4.26 -5.57
CA ALA A 23 16.76 3.53 -4.81
C ALA A 23 17.26 3.12 -3.41
N LEU A 24 18.53 2.70 -3.30
CA LEU A 24 19.16 2.39 -2.02
C LEU A 24 19.31 3.65 -1.15
N GLU A 25 19.71 4.77 -1.71
CA GLU A 25 19.77 6.05 -0.99
C GLU A 25 18.39 6.51 -0.50
N ALA A 26 17.34 6.31 -1.32
CA ALA A 26 15.98 6.61 -0.90
C ALA A 26 15.52 5.69 0.25
N ALA A 27 15.86 4.41 0.20
CA ALA A 27 15.60 3.48 1.27
C ALA A 27 16.36 3.85 2.56
N ASP A 28 17.64 4.27 2.45
CA ASP A 28 18.44 4.74 3.59
C ASP A 28 17.78 5.94 4.28
N ARG A 29 17.30 6.90 3.50
CA ARG A 29 16.56 8.06 4.04
C ARG A 29 15.29 7.62 4.73
N ALA A 30 14.49 6.76 4.09
CA ALA A 30 13.24 6.25 4.67
C ALA A 30 13.48 5.53 6.00
N VAL A 31 14.53 4.69 6.09
CA VAL A 31 14.90 4.01 7.34
C VAL A 31 15.34 4.99 8.41
N ALA A 32 16.18 5.99 8.04
CA ALA A 32 16.62 7.05 8.97
C ALA A 32 15.45 7.91 9.48
N GLU A 33 14.39 8.08 8.69
CA GLU A 33 13.15 8.76 9.06
C GLU A 33 12.16 7.87 9.85
N GLY A 34 12.51 6.60 10.06
CA GLY A 34 11.76 5.67 10.89
C GLY A 34 10.71 4.85 10.15
N ALA A 35 10.91 4.55 8.87
CA ALA A 35 10.06 3.59 8.17
C ALA A 35 10.13 2.22 8.85
N ASP A 36 8.98 1.57 8.99
CA ASP A 36 8.88 0.21 9.52
C ASP A 36 8.86 -0.84 8.38
N ILE A 37 8.47 -0.42 7.17
CA ILE A 37 8.36 -1.28 5.98
C ILE A 37 8.89 -0.48 4.78
N LEU A 38 9.66 -1.11 3.90
CA LEU A 38 10.05 -0.58 2.60
C LEU A 38 9.23 -1.29 1.52
N ASP A 39 8.49 -0.54 0.70
CA ASP A 39 7.62 -1.08 -0.34
C ASP A 39 8.17 -0.78 -1.75
N VAL A 40 8.69 -1.81 -2.39
CA VAL A 40 9.42 -1.72 -3.66
C VAL A 40 8.46 -1.93 -4.83
N GLY A 41 8.30 -0.92 -5.69
CA GLY A 41 7.47 -1.01 -6.90
C GLY A 41 8.31 -0.97 -8.18
N GLY A 42 8.11 -1.94 -9.08
CA GLY A 42 8.79 -2.04 -10.38
C GLY A 42 7.96 -1.56 -11.56
N VAL A 43 6.66 -1.36 -11.35
CA VAL A 43 5.70 -0.98 -12.40
C VAL A 43 4.81 0.15 -11.90
N LYS A 44 4.66 1.19 -12.73
CA LYS A 44 3.74 2.30 -12.43
C LYS A 44 2.29 1.79 -12.41
N ALA A 45 1.53 2.22 -11.42
CA ALA A 45 0.12 1.85 -11.27
C ALA A 45 -0.79 2.35 -12.41
N GLY A 46 -0.44 3.46 -13.08
CA GLY A 46 -1.22 4.02 -14.20
C GLY A 46 -0.84 3.46 -15.56
N PRO A 47 -1.55 3.90 -16.63
CA PRO A 47 -1.21 3.58 -18.00
C PRO A 47 0.24 3.97 -18.36
N GLY A 48 0.81 3.28 -19.31
CA GLY A 48 2.16 3.50 -19.81
C GLY A 48 2.60 2.33 -20.68
N ASP A 49 3.87 2.33 -21.07
CA ASP A 49 4.45 1.24 -21.87
C ASP A 49 4.31 -0.09 -21.14
N GLU A 50 4.15 -1.16 -21.91
CA GLU A 50 4.06 -2.49 -21.35
C GLU A 50 5.36 -2.86 -20.61
N VAL A 51 5.21 -3.35 -19.38
CA VAL A 51 6.30 -3.89 -18.56
C VAL A 51 6.03 -5.37 -18.37
N THR A 52 6.87 -6.22 -18.96
CA THR A 52 6.75 -7.67 -18.79
C THR A 52 7.15 -8.10 -17.38
N ALA A 53 6.73 -9.31 -16.95
CA ALA A 53 7.17 -9.87 -15.67
C ALA A 53 8.69 -9.96 -15.57
N ALA A 54 9.38 -10.37 -16.64
CA ALA A 54 10.85 -10.45 -16.69
C ALA A 54 11.50 -9.07 -16.47
N GLU A 55 10.95 -8.00 -17.06
CA GLU A 55 11.45 -6.65 -16.86
C GLU A 55 11.18 -6.16 -15.43
N GLU A 56 10.01 -6.46 -14.87
CA GLU A 56 9.69 -6.12 -13.47
C GLU A 56 10.64 -6.83 -12.51
N ILE A 57 10.87 -8.13 -12.68
CA ILE A 57 11.86 -8.92 -11.90
C ILE A 57 13.24 -8.26 -11.98
N ARG A 58 13.71 -7.92 -13.18
CA ARG A 58 14.99 -7.25 -13.40
C ARG A 58 15.10 -5.92 -12.61
N ARG A 59 13.99 -5.22 -12.44
CA ARG A 59 13.94 -3.97 -11.67
C ARG A 59 13.93 -4.23 -10.17
N VAL A 60 13.06 -5.12 -9.65
CA VAL A 60 12.80 -5.23 -8.20
C VAL A 60 13.71 -6.21 -7.47
N ARG A 61 14.00 -7.39 -8.06
CA ARG A 61 14.75 -8.46 -7.40
C ARG A 61 16.13 -8.01 -6.89
N PRO A 62 16.99 -7.30 -7.68
CA PRO A 62 18.29 -6.84 -7.20
C PRO A 62 18.19 -5.84 -6.04
N LEU A 63 17.15 -4.99 -6.03
CA LEU A 63 16.93 -4.05 -4.94
C LEU A 63 16.48 -4.78 -3.67
N VAL A 64 15.55 -5.73 -3.76
CA VAL A 64 15.12 -6.54 -2.62
C VAL A 64 16.30 -7.27 -1.99
N ALA A 65 17.14 -7.93 -2.79
CA ALA A 65 18.34 -8.62 -2.30
C ALA A 65 19.32 -7.65 -1.59
N ALA A 66 19.55 -6.48 -2.17
CA ALA A 66 20.43 -5.47 -1.58
C ALA A 66 19.86 -4.88 -0.28
N LEU A 67 18.55 -4.63 -0.21
CA LEU A 67 17.87 -4.17 0.99
C LEU A 67 17.91 -5.21 2.10
N ARG A 68 17.68 -6.48 1.77
CA ARG A 68 17.76 -7.58 2.75
C ARG A 68 19.17 -7.71 3.34
N ALA A 69 20.19 -7.64 2.48
CA ALA A 69 21.58 -7.66 2.94
C ALA A 69 21.93 -6.47 3.84
N ARG A 70 21.40 -5.28 3.51
CA ARG A 70 21.69 -4.03 4.24
C ARG A 70 20.87 -3.88 5.53
N TYR A 71 19.65 -4.39 5.54
CA TYR A 71 18.67 -4.27 6.63
C TYR A 71 18.04 -5.63 6.96
N PRO A 72 18.77 -6.56 7.60
CA PRO A 72 18.27 -7.93 7.82
C PRO A 72 16.94 -8.03 8.57
N GLY A 73 16.64 -7.07 9.46
CA GLY A 73 15.41 -7.05 10.25
C GLY A 73 14.29 -6.16 9.70
N MET A 74 14.49 -5.49 8.55
CA MET A 74 13.48 -4.64 7.94
C MET A 74 12.43 -5.48 7.22
N VAL A 75 11.16 -5.11 7.34
CA VAL A 75 10.11 -5.70 6.51
C VAL A 75 10.21 -5.13 5.09
N ILE A 76 10.39 -6.00 4.11
CA ILE A 76 10.47 -5.65 2.69
C ILE A 76 9.20 -6.12 2.01
N SER A 77 8.44 -5.16 1.49
CA SER A 77 7.23 -5.36 0.69
C SER A 77 7.54 -5.16 -0.79
N VAL A 78 6.86 -5.87 -1.66
CA VAL A 78 6.94 -5.67 -3.11
C VAL A 78 5.54 -5.43 -3.67
N ASP A 79 5.37 -4.26 -4.34
CA ASP A 79 4.14 -3.87 -5.04
C ASP A 79 4.10 -4.59 -6.38
N THR A 80 3.37 -5.70 -6.44
CA THR A 80 3.16 -6.50 -7.64
C THR A 80 1.87 -7.31 -7.54
N TRP A 81 1.21 -7.53 -8.69
CA TRP A 81 0.06 -8.43 -8.83
C TRP A 81 0.45 -9.78 -9.46
N ARG A 82 1.75 -9.95 -9.82
CA ARG A 82 2.22 -11.09 -10.61
C ARG A 82 2.83 -12.18 -9.72
N ALA A 83 2.29 -13.38 -9.85
CA ALA A 83 2.80 -14.55 -9.13
C ALA A 83 4.29 -14.84 -9.45
N ALA A 84 4.68 -14.74 -10.73
CA ALA A 84 6.07 -14.96 -11.15
C ALA A 84 7.06 -13.93 -10.56
N VAL A 85 6.61 -12.69 -10.34
CA VAL A 85 7.44 -11.67 -9.68
C VAL A 85 7.54 -11.95 -8.19
N ALA A 86 6.42 -12.31 -7.55
CA ALA A 86 6.38 -12.65 -6.14
C ALA A 86 7.30 -13.82 -5.77
N GLU A 87 7.36 -14.86 -6.62
CA GLU A 87 8.27 -16.01 -6.49
C GLU A 87 9.74 -15.52 -6.42
N GLU A 88 10.17 -14.76 -7.40
CA GLU A 88 11.56 -14.27 -7.51
C GLU A 88 11.97 -13.30 -6.40
N VAL A 89 11.03 -12.47 -5.91
CA VAL A 89 11.35 -11.54 -4.81
C VAL A 89 11.28 -12.21 -3.45
N ALA A 90 10.49 -13.26 -3.29
CA ALA A 90 10.49 -14.10 -2.10
C ALA A 90 11.87 -14.74 -1.89
N GLU A 91 12.44 -15.35 -2.94
CA GLU A 91 13.80 -15.90 -2.92
C GLU A 91 14.87 -14.84 -2.62
N ALA A 92 14.63 -13.58 -3.05
CA ALA A 92 15.52 -12.45 -2.78
C ALA A 92 15.38 -11.89 -1.36
N GLY A 93 14.39 -12.35 -0.58
CA GLY A 93 14.18 -11.98 0.81
C GLY A 93 13.08 -10.95 1.07
N ALA A 94 12.05 -10.86 0.22
CA ALA A 94 10.82 -10.15 0.54
C ALA A 94 10.04 -10.84 1.67
N ASP A 95 9.25 -10.07 2.42
CA ASP A 95 8.39 -10.54 3.51
C ASP A 95 6.89 -10.38 3.19
N LEU A 96 6.55 -9.47 2.28
CA LEU A 96 5.18 -9.06 2.02
C LEU A 96 4.99 -8.80 0.52
N VAL A 97 3.87 -9.23 -0.03
CA VAL A 97 3.39 -8.81 -1.35
C VAL A 97 2.27 -7.80 -1.17
N ASN A 98 2.42 -6.64 -1.81
CA ASN A 98 1.39 -5.61 -1.88
C ASN A 98 0.66 -5.72 -3.21
N ASP A 99 -0.46 -6.48 -3.23
CA ASP A 99 -1.28 -6.61 -4.43
C ASP A 99 -2.25 -5.43 -4.54
N ALA A 100 -1.80 -4.36 -5.15
CA ALA A 100 -2.61 -3.16 -5.37
C ALA A 100 -3.74 -3.35 -6.41
N TRP A 101 -3.77 -4.50 -7.12
CA TRP A 101 -4.74 -4.77 -8.20
C TRP A 101 -5.78 -5.84 -7.85
N GLY A 102 -5.85 -6.22 -6.58
CA GLY A 102 -6.98 -6.95 -6.02
C GLY A 102 -7.18 -8.33 -6.61
N GLY A 103 -6.20 -9.22 -6.49
CA GLY A 103 -6.33 -10.61 -6.94
C GLY A 103 -6.40 -10.79 -8.45
N ALA A 104 -5.73 -9.90 -9.22
CA ALA A 104 -5.69 -9.99 -10.68
C ALA A 104 -5.08 -11.31 -11.18
N GLU A 105 -4.13 -11.89 -10.43
CA GLU A 105 -3.59 -13.24 -10.62
C GLU A 105 -3.86 -14.09 -9.37
N PRO A 106 -4.84 -15.01 -9.39
CA PRO A 106 -5.20 -15.84 -8.22
C PRO A 106 -4.04 -16.70 -7.67
N GLU A 107 -3.09 -17.05 -8.54
CA GLU A 107 -1.88 -17.80 -8.19
C GLU A 107 -0.99 -17.07 -7.19
N LEU A 108 -1.09 -15.75 -7.11
CA LEU A 108 -0.30 -14.91 -6.20
C LEU A 108 -0.46 -15.34 -4.74
N ALA A 109 -1.68 -15.70 -4.32
CA ALA A 109 -1.94 -16.15 -2.96
C ALA A 109 -1.26 -17.50 -2.65
N HIS A 110 -1.17 -18.41 -3.62
CA HIS A 110 -0.46 -19.67 -3.47
C HIS A 110 1.06 -19.48 -3.34
N VAL A 111 1.64 -18.56 -4.13
CA VAL A 111 3.05 -18.19 -4.00
C VAL A 111 3.32 -17.55 -2.63
N ALA A 112 2.47 -16.63 -2.19
CA ALA A 112 2.59 -16.02 -0.88
C ALA A 112 2.56 -17.07 0.25
N ALA A 113 1.67 -18.05 0.16
CA ALA A 113 1.58 -19.16 1.11
C ALA A 113 2.83 -20.06 1.07
N ALA A 114 3.31 -20.44 -0.11
CA ALA A 114 4.48 -21.31 -0.27
C ALA A 114 5.76 -20.72 0.31
N HIS A 115 5.92 -19.39 0.26
CA HIS A 115 7.09 -18.68 0.75
C HIS A 115 6.88 -18.00 2.12
N ASP A 116 5.78 -18.28 2.83
CA ASP A 116 5.42 -17.66 4.11
C ASP A 116 5.41 -16.12 4.05
N LEU A 117 5.02 -15.53 2.90
CA LEU A 117 4.88 -14.07 2.74
C LEU A 117 3.57 -13.56 3.34
N GLY A 118 3.59 -12.30 3.75
CA GLY A 118 2.35 -11.56 3.97
C GLY A 118 1.70 -11.16 2.63
N LEU A 119 0.39 -10.88 2.68
CA LEU A 119 -0.36 -10.45 1.50
C LEU A 119 -1.28 -9.28 1.84
N VAL A 120 -1.21 -8.22 1.02
CA VAL A 120 -2.19 -7.13 1.03
C VAL A 120 -3.30 -7.47 0.04
N CYS A 121 -4.53 -7.57 0.54
CA CYS A 121 -5.74 -7.81 -0.24
C CYS A 121 -6.44 -6.48 -0.53
N SER A 122 -6.33 -5.97 -1.76
CA SER A 122 -6.85 -4.66 -2.14
C SER A 122 -8.11 -4.76 -2.98
N HIS A 123 -8.90 -3.67 -3.02
CA HIS A 123 -10.08 -3.55 -3.86
C HIS A 123 -9.84 -2.62 -5.06
N ALA A 124 -9.52 -3.17 -6.22
CA ALA A 124 -9.30 -2.41 -7.45
C ALA A 124 -10.54 -2.24 -8.33
N SER A 125 -11.76 -2.44 -7.80
CA SER A 125 -13.05 -2.29 -8.51
C SER A 125 -13.16 -3.15 -9.78
N GLY A 126 -12.51 -4.32 -9.82
CA GLY A 126 -12.50 -5.23 -10.99
C GLY A 126 -11.75 -4.69 -12.21
N LEU A 127 -10.93 -3.66 -12.01
CA LEU A 127 -10.10 -3.12 -13.08
C LEU A 127 -8.94 -4.05 -13.40
N THR A 128 -8.63 -4.19 -14.69
CA THR A 128 -7.38 -4.80 -15.12
C THR A 128 -6.19 -3.94 -14.71
N PRO A 129 -5.05 -4.56 -14.30
CA PRO A 129 -3.85 -3.81 -13.93
C PRO A 129 -3.45 -2.77 -14.99
N ARG A 130 -3.05 -1.60 -14.51
CA ARG A 130 -2.57 -0.46 -15.32
C ARG A 130 -3.60 0.18 -16.26
N THR A 131 -4.88 -0.14 -16.17
CA THR A 131 -5.90 0.63 -16.87
C THR A 131 -6.02 2.02 -16.26
N ARG A 132 -6.44 3.01 -17.08
CA ARG A 132 -6.86 4.29 -16.53
C ARG A 132 -7.96 4.03 -15.53
N PRO A 133 -7.95 4.71 -14.38
CA PRO A 133 -9.02 4.56 -13.43
C PRO A 133 -10.33 4.98 -14.10
N HIS A 134 -11.00 4.02 -14.72
CA HIS A 134 -12.41 4.19 -15.01
C HIS A 134 -13.04 4.32 -13.63
N ARG A 135 -13.80 5.38 -13.42
CA ARG A 135 -14.45 5.64 -12.13
C ARG A 135 -15.85 5.03 -12.14
N PRO A 136 -16.01 3.73 -11.83
CA PRO A 136 -17.32 3.10 -11.83
C PRO A 136 -18.22 3.76 -10.81
N ALA A 137 -19.52 3.75 -11.08
CA ALA A 137 -20.51 4.14 -10.10
C ALA A 137 -20.66 3.00 -9.08
N HIS A 138 -20.43 3.29 -7.81
CA HIS A 138 -20.72 2.39 -6.70
C HIS A 138 -22.04 2.82 -6.06
N ALA A 139 -22.97 1.89 -5.86
CA ALA A 139 -24.21 2.15 -5.13
C ALA A 139 -23.95 2.22 -3.61
N ASP A 140 -23.05 1.38 -3.12
CA ASP A 140 -22.56 1.33 -1.74
C ASP A 140 -21.06 0.99 -1.76
N VAL A 141 -20.24 2.01 -1.93
CA VAL A 141 -18.77 1.81 -2.05
C VAL A 141 -18.17 1.12 -0.82
N LEU A 142 -18.67 1.42 0.38
CA LEU A 142 -18.16 0.80 1.60
C LEU A 142 -18.55 -0.68 1.68
N GLY A 143 -19.82 -1.02 1.43
CA GLY A 143 -20.30 -2.40 1.45
C GLY A 143 -19.59 -3.25 0.40
N GLU A 144 -19.42 -2.72 -0.82
CA GLU A 144 -18.71 -3.38 -1.92
C GLU A 144 -17.23 -3.63 -1.57
N VAL A 145 -16.52 -2.58 -1.11
CA VAL A 145 -15.10 -2.69 -0.71
C VAL A 145 -14.94 -3.68 0.43
N ARG A 146 -15.71 -3.52 1.52
CA ARG A 146 -15.64 -4.40 2.69
C ARG A 146 -15.91 -5.86 2.32
N GLY A 147 -16.98 -6.11 1.54
CA GLY A 147 -17.31 -7.45 1.08
C GLY A 147 -16.19 -8.07 0.25
N TYR A 148 -15.61 -7.29 -0.66
CA TYR A 148 -14.54 -7.76 -1.53
C TYR A 148 -13.26 -8.09 -0.76
N VAL A 149 -12.72 -7.15 0.01
CA VAL A 149 -11.43 -7.36 0.71
C VAL A 149 -11.51 -8.47 1.77
N THR A 150 -12.66 -8.65 2.41
CA THR A 150 -12.86 -9.78 3.34
C THR A 150 -12.95 -11.11 2.61
N ALA A 151 -13.57 -11.16 1.43
CA ALA A 151 -13.59 -12.35 0.60
C ALA A 151 -12.20 -12.69 0.05
N GLU A 152 -11.41 -11.68 -0.38
CA GLU A 152 -10.01 -11.88 -0.80
C GLU A 152 -9.15 -12.40 0.36
N ALA A 153 -9.27 -11.81 1.55
CA ALA A 153 -8.58 -12.28 2.74
C ALA A 153 -8.93 -13.76 3.05
N ALA A 154 -10.21 -14.12 2.95
CA ALA A 154 -10.65 -15.50 3.13
C ALA A 154 -10.09 -16.45 2.06
N ARG A 155 -10.02 -16.01 0.79
CA ARG A 155 -9.39 -16.79 -0.30
C ARG A 155 -7.90 -16.99 -0.06
N ALA A 156 -7.19 -15.94 0.39
CA ALA A 156 -5.77 -16.02 0.73
C ALA A 156 -5.52 -17.03 1.88
N VAL A 157 -6.37 -17.02 2.92
CA VAL A 157 -6.30 -18.03 3.99
C VAL A 157 -6.54 -19.44 3.44
N ALA A 158 -7.54 -19.62 2.57
CA ALA A 158 -7.82 -20.90 1.96
C ALA A 158 -6.67 -21.41 1.04
N ALA A 159 -5.92 -20.49 0.43
CA ALA A 159 -4.70 -20.79 -0.33
C ALA A 159 -3.49 -21.13 0.57
N GLY A 160 -3.58 -20.92 1.89
CA GLY A 160 -2.55 -21.25 2.86
C GLY A 160 -1.79 -20.07 3.45
N VAL A 161 -2.13 -18.82 3.08
CA VAL A 161 -1.52 -17.62 3.71
C VAL A 161 -1.97 -17.56 5.18
N ARG A 162 -1.04 -17.35 6.07
CA ARG A 162 -1.33 -17.27 7.51
C ARG A 162 -2.24 -16.08 7.81
N PRO A 163 -3.32 -16.24 8.61
CA PRO A 163 -4.24 -15.17 8.93
C PRO A 163 -3.56 -13.92 9.55
N ASP A 164 -2.51 -14.13 10.35
CA ASP A 164 -1.76 -13.04 11.00
C ASP A 164 -0.82 -12.29 10.04
N ARG A 165 -0.74 -12.69 8.77
CA ARG A 165 0.04 -12.04 7.70
C ARG A 165 -0.81 -11.40 6.61
N ILE A 166 -2.12 -11.30 6.83
CA ILE A 166 -3.03 -10.67 5.87
C ILE A 166 -3.33 -9.24 6.30
N ILE A 167 -3.32 -8.34 5.32
CA ILE A 167 -3.65 -6.93 5.43
C ILE A 167 -4.72 -6.63 4.39
N ILE A 168 -5.69 -5.78 4.69
CA ILE A 168 -6.68 -5.31 3.71
C ILE A 168 -6.44 -3.85 3.34
N ASP A 169 -6.68 -3.48 2.06
CA ASP A 169 -6.57 -2.10 1.56
C ASP A 169 -7.84 -1.72 0.78
N PRO A 170 -8.56 -0.64 1.17
CA PRO A 170 -9.67 -0.13 0.38
C PRO A 170 -9.27 0.43 -0.98
N ALA A 171 -7.98 0.63 -1.23
CA ALA A 171 -7.37 1.12 -2.45
C ALA A 171 -8.03 2.41 -2.97
N HIS A 172 -7.91 3.50 -2.21
CA HIS A 172 -8.38 4.83 -2.59
C HIS A 172 -7.92 5.18 -4.02
N ASP A 173 -8.77 5.81 -4.83
CA ASP A 173 -8.60 6.16 -6.25
C ASP A 173 -8.57 5.00 -7.25
N PHE A 174 -8.38 3.76 -6.84
CA PHE A 174 -8.45 2.60 -7.74
C PHE A 174 -9.91 2.27 -8.07
N GLY A 175 -10.37 2.69 -9.26
CA GLY A 175 -11.77 2.55 -9.66
C GLY A 175 -12.77 3.35 -8.81
N LYS A 176 -12.31 4.37 -8.12
CA LYS A 176 -13.08 5.20 -7.21
C LYS A 176 -12.93 6.67 -7.58
N ASN A 177 -14.01 7.44 -7.45
CA ASN A 177 -13.94 8.90 -7.55
C ASN A 177 -13.61 9.52 -6.19
N THR A 178 -13.48 10.85 -6.17
CA THR A 178 -13.19 11.62 -4.96
C THR A 178 -14.19 11.36 -3.83
N TRP A 179 -15.49 11.32 -4.12
CA TRP A 179 -16.53 11.07 -3.11
C TRP A 179 -16.44 9.67 -2.53
N HIS A 180 -16.17 8.66 -3.36
CA HIS A 180 -15.96 7.30 -2.90
C HIS A 180 -14.74 7.19 -1.98
N SER A 181 -13.63 7.86 -2.34
CA SER A 181 -12.40 7.85 -1.53
C SER A 181 -12.59 8.62 -0.22
N LEU A 182 -13.30 9.73 -0.21
CA LEU A 182 -13.67 10.47 1.01
C LEU A 182 -14.60 9.64 1.92
N GLU A 183 -15.58 8.92 1.35
CA GLU A 183 -16.48 8.05 2.11
C GLU A 183 -15.70 6.92 2.78
N LEU A 184 -14.79 6.24 2.09
CA LEU A 184 -13.94 5.20 2.65
C LEU A 184 -13.01 5.74 3.74
N THR A 185 -12.46 6.95 3.57
CA THR A 185 -11.67 7.63 4.60
C THR A 185 -12.50 7.85 5.87
N ARG A 186 -13.71 8.42 5.73
CA ARG A 186 -14.62 8.70 6.85
C ARG A 186 -15.09 7.44 7.56
N ARG A 187 -15.17 6.33 6.84
CA ARG A 187 -15.71 5.05 7.32
C ARG A 187 -14.63 3.98 7.54
N THR A 188 -13.37 4.40 7.74
CA THR A 188 -12.25 3.46 8.00
C THR A 188 -12.51 2.54 9.20
N ALA A 189 -13.27 2.99 10.22
CA ALA A 189 -13.65 2.16 11.37
C ALA A 189 -14.47 0.93 10.97
N ASP A 190 -15.31 1.01 9.94
CA ASP A 190 -16.10 -0.13 9.46
C ASP A 190 -15.21 -1.20 8.80
N LEU A 191 -14.11 -0.78 8.18
CA LEU A 191 -13.09 -1.69 7.65
C LEU A 191 -12.25 -2.28 8.79
N ALA A 192 -11.83 -1.47 9.77
CA ALA A 192 -11.11 -1.94 10.94
C ALA A 192 -11.92 -2.94 11.79
N ALA A 193 -13.26 -2.79 11.81
CA ALA A 193 -14.17 -3.70 12.49
C ALA A 193 -14.24 -5.11 11.87
N THR A 194 -13.70 -5.31 10.66
CA THR A 194 -13.59 -6.66 10.05
C THR A 194 -12.62 -7.56 10.79
N GLY A 195 -11.74 -7.00 11.63
CA GLY A 195 -10.69 -7.71 12.36
C GLY A 195 -9.35 -7.79 11.62
N TRP A 196 -9.32 -7.53 10.32
CA TRP A 196 -8.08 -7.44 9.54
C TRP A 196 -7.38 -6.10 9.73
N PRO A 197 -6.03 -6.05 9.77
CA PRO A 197 -5.30 -4.78 9.72
C PRO A 197 -5.61 -4.02 8.43
N VAL A 198 -5.90 -2.73 8.53
CA VAL A 198 -6.20 -1.87 7.38
C VAL A 198 -4.96 -1.09 6.99
N LEU A 199 -4.56 -1.21 5.72
CA LEU A 199 -3.59 -0.36 5.04
C LEU A 199 -4.31 0.81 4.37
N VAL A 200 -3.75 2.00 4.47
CA VAL A 200 -4.21 3.20 3.77
C VAL A 200 -3.08 3.78 2.94
N ALA A 201 -3.29 3.88 1.63
CA ALA A 201 -2.38 4.44 0.66
C ALA A 201 -2.99 5.70 0.04
N ALA A 202 -3.00 6.82 0.78
CA ALA A 202 -3.63 8.08 0.36
C ALA A 202 -2.63 9.19 -0.03
N SER A 203 -1.32 8.95 0.13
CA SER A 203 -0.28 9.96 -0.08
C SER A 203 -0.28 10.47 -1.53
N ASN A 204 -0.50 11.78 -1.68
CA ASN A 204 -0.52 12.53 -2.94
C ASN A 204 -1.53 12.05 -3.99
N LYS A 205 -2.56 11.29 -3.59
CA LYS A 205 -3.59 10.77 -4.48
C LYS A 205 -4.54 11.84 -5.02
N ASP A 206 -5.22 11.51 -6.11
CA ASP A 206 -6.05 12.48 -6.86
C ASP A 206 -7.25 12.97 -6.06
N PHE A 207 -7.89 12.11 -5.24
CA PHE A 207 -9.01 12.55 -4.43
C PHE A 207 -8.63 13.66 -3.42
N VAL A 208 -7.38 13.68 -2.92
CA VAL A 208 -6.87 14.78 -2.07
C VAL A 208 -6.70 16.04 -2.89
N GLY A 209 -6.06 15.92 -4.07
CA GLY A 209 -5.85 17.05 -4.98
C GLY A 209 -7.17 17.65 -5.50
N GLU A 210 -8.11 16.81 -5.92
CA GLU A 210 -9.44 17.25 -6.38
C GLU A 210 -10.24 17.94 -5.26
N THR A 211 -10.16 17.46 -4.02
CA THR A 211 -10.80 18.08 -2.87
C THR A 211 -10.27 19.49 -2.59
N LEU A 212 -8.97 19.69 -2.76
CA LEU A 212 -8.28 20.94 -2.43
C LEU A 212 -8.08 21.87 -3.64
N GLY A 213 -8.27 21.38 -4.87
CA GLY A 213 -7.92 22.11 -6.09
C GLY A 213 -6.39 22.23 -6.29
N LEU A 214 -5.61 21.24 -5.86
CA LEU A 214 -4.13 21.30 -5.81
C LEU A 214 -3.47 20.31 -6.78
N GLY A 215 -2.30 20.71 -7.29
CA GLY A 215 -1.40 19.87 -8.07
C GLY A 215 -0.78 18.73 -7.24
N VAL A 216 -0.20 17.73 -7.93
CA VAL A 216 0.32 16.50 -7.26
C VAL A 216 1.43 16.77 -6.23
N THR A 217 2.21 17.82 -6.41
CA THR A 217 3.32 18.21 -5.51
C THR A 217 2.88 19.05 -4.32
N GLU A 218 1.60 19.43 -4.25
CA GLU A 218 1.06 20.35 -3.23
C GLU A 218 0.05 19.67 -2.29
N ARG A 219 0.02 18.31 -2.29
CA ARG A 219 -1.00 17.51 -1.56
C ARG A 219 -0.51 16.96 -0.22
N ALA A 220 0.66 17.37 0.25
CA ALA A 220 1.29 16.80 1.45
C ALA A 220 0.42 16.96 2.70
N GLU A 221 -0.02 18.18 2.99
CA GLU A 221 -0.84 18.49 4.17
C GLU A 221 -2.19 17.80 4.13
N GLY A 222 -2.85 17.78 2.95
CA GLY A 222 -4.10 17.04 2.77
C GLY A 222 -3.93 15.54 2.95
N SER A 223 -2.83 14.98 2.49
CA SER A 223 -2.49 13.57 2.69
C SER A 223 -2.29 13.23 4.16
N LEU A 224 -1.65 14.11 4.95
CA LEU A 224 -1.48 13.96 6.39
C LEU A 224 -2.82 14.07 7.14
N ALA A 225 -3.72 14.93 6.69
CA ALA A 225 -5.07 15.03 7.26
C ALA A 225 -5.85 13.71 7.08
N VAL A 226 -5.83 13.13 5.88
CA VAL A 226 -6.44 11.81 5.60
C VAL A 226 -5.79 10.72 6.46
N LEU A 227 -4.46 10.69 6.54
CA LEU A 227 -3.71 9.75 7.37
C LEU A 227 -4.15 9.83 8.83
N ALA A 228 -4.25 11.04 9.39
CA ALA A 228 -4.62 11.25 10.79
C ALA A 228 -6.05 10.77 11.07
N VAL A 229 -7.01 11.04 10.17
CA VAL A 229 -8.39 10.56 10.28
C VAL A 229 -8.43 9.03 10.22
N CYS A 230 -7.81 8.41 9.22
CA CYS A 230 -7.80 6.96 9.11
C CYS A 230 -7.12 6.26 10.30
N ALA A 231 -6.03 6.86 10.83
CA ALA A 231 -5.38 6.36 12.04
C ALA A 231 -6.27 6.48 13.27
N TRP A 232 -7.00 7.58 13.40
CA TRP A 232 -7.99 7.76 14.46
C TRP A 232 -9.10 6.70 14.39
N GLU A 233 -9.58 6.42 13.18
CA GLU A 233 -10.61 5.42 12.89
C GLU A 233 -10.12 3.97 12.95
N GLY A 234 -8.82 3.71 13.13
CA GLY A 234 -8.30 2.38 13.43
C GLY A 234 -7.45 1.71 12.37
N ALA A 235 -7.12 2.40 11.27
CA ALA A 235 -6.11 1.91 10.34
C ALA A 235 -4.76 1.71 11.05
N ARG A 236 -4.00 0.71 10.59
CA ARG A 236 -2.74 0.28 11.23
C ARG A 236 -1.52 0.50 10.38
N LEU A 237 -1.67 0.49 9.06
CA LEU A 237 -0.56 0.66 8.11
C LEU A 237 -0.85 1.86 7.19
N PHE A 238 0.21 2.58 6.86
CA PHE A 238 0.11 3.76 5.98
C PHE A 238 1.25 3.73 4.97
N ARG A 239 0.90 3.72 3.68
CA ARG A 239 1.85 3.76 2.58
C ARG A 239 2.04 5.22 2.16
N VAL A 240 3.26 5.73 2.34
CA VAL A 240 3.55 7.18 2.27
C VAL A 240 4.83 7.47 1.49
N HIS A 241 4.91 8.69 0.93
CA HIS A 241 6.13 9.24 0.32
C HIS A 241 6.98 10.00 1.35
N ASP A 242 6.36 10.77 2.26
CA ASP A 242 7.02 11.49 3.33
C ASP A 242 6.90 10.72 4.65
N VAL A 243 7.95 9.98 4.97
CA VAL A 243 7.99 9.11 6.16
C VAL A 243 8.02 9.93 7.43
N ARG A 244 8.86 10.98 7.48
CA ARG A 244 9.03 11.81 8.68
C ARG A 244 7.71 12.45 9.10
N ALA A 245 7.07 13.19 8.19
CA ALA A 245 5.82 13.86 8.48
C ALA A 245 4.70 12.88 8.87
N ALA A 246 4.64 11.71 8.21
CA ALA A 246 3.69 10.66 8.57
C ALA A 246 3.94 10.10 9.98
N LYS A 247 5.19 9.82 10.35
CA LYS A 247 5.53 9.32 11.71
C LYS A 247 5.19 10.34 12.78
N GLU A 248 5.45 11.63 12.55
CA GLU A 248 5.09 12.71 13.49
C GLU A 248 3.57 12.80 13.68
N ALA A 249 2.80 12.81 12.59
CA ALA A 249 1.33 12.82 12.65
C ALA A 249 0.77 11.59 13.38
N LEU A 250 1.27 10.39 13.06
CA LEU A 250 0.86 9.14 13.70
C LEU A 250 1.22 9.11 15.20
N ALA A 251 2.36 9.65 15.60
CA ALA A 251 2.76 9.74 17.00
C ALA A 251 1.75 10.58 17.81
N VAL A 252 1.32 11.73 17.25
CA VAL A 252 0.31 12.59 17.87
C VAL A 252 -1.03 11.86 17.98
N VAL A 253 -1.54 11.28 16.89
CA VAL A 253 -2.81 10.53 16.89
C VAL A 253 -2.77 9.38 17.90
N THR A 254 -1.69 8.61 17.93
CA THR A 254 -1.53 7.50 18.88
C THR A 254 -1.57 7.97 20.32
N LYS A 255 -0.93 9.10 20.61
CA LYS A 255 -0.93 9.69 21.95
C LYS A 255 -2.33 10.16 22.35
N LEU A 256 -3.05 10.83 21.46
CA LEU A 256 -4.44 11.28 21.71
C LEU A 256 -5.38 10.09 22.00
N ARG A 257 -5.27 9.01 21.23
CA ARG A 257 -6.06 7.79 21.48
C ARG A 257 -5.73 7.13 22.81
N SER A 258 -4.46 7.12 23.23
CA SER A 258 -4.04 6.50 24.49
C SER A 258 -4.46 7.30 25.73
N THR A 259 -4.53 8.63 25.65
CA THR A 259 -4.92 9.48 26.79
C THR A 259 -6.41 9.37 27.11
N GLY A 260 -7.27 9.13 26.13
CA GLY A 260 -8.71 8.89 26.34
C GLY A 260 -9.04 7.62 27.14
N LEU A 261 -8.10 6.66 27.25
CA LEU A 261 -8.25 5.46 28.06
C LEU A 261 -7.94 5.68 29.56
N ARG A 262 -7.19 6.74 29.88
CA ARG A 262 -6.80 7.05 31.29
C ARG A 262 -7.90 7.79 32.08
N THR A 263 -8.80 8.50 31.42
CA THR A 263 -9.88 9.26 32.08
C THR A 263 -11.09 8.41 32.46
N ARG A 264 -11.14 7.11 32.11
CA ARG A 264 -12.19 6.18 32.49
C ARG A 264 -11.86 5.31 33.72
N ARG A 265 -10.80 5.65 34.46
CA ARG A 265 -10.38 4.96 35.70
C ARG A 265 -10.38 5.90 36.93
N THR A 266 -11.44 6.72 37.06
CA THR A 266 -11.76 7.36 38.37
C THR A 266 -13.22 7.11 38.71
#